data_d7964312fa40a370691f27e53281930e
#
_entry.id   d7964312fa40a370691f27e53281930e
#
_cell.length_a   1.000
_cell.length_b   1.000
_cell.length_c   1.000
_cell.angle_alpha   90.00
_cell.angle_beta   90.00
_cell.angle_gamma   90.00
#
_symmetry.space_group_name_H-M   'P 1'
#
loop_
_entity.id
_entity.type
_entity.pdbx_description
1 polymer ?
#
loop_
_entity_poly.entity_id
_entity_poly.type
_entity_poly.pdbx_seq_one_letter_code
_entity_poly.pdbx_strand_id
1 'polypeptide(L)'
;SSTAYLEWIQRIDPEMFARIQRRVAQGRFEIVGGWFVEPDCLLPGGEAFVRHALYGQRYLMQAFGKKCRIGFNIDSFGHNAVLPQILKKSGMDTYVFMRPRLEHSLFRWQAADGSRVQALALPGEYTTWFHDPTVKNIQTVLAQTPQWEKMACFYGVGDHGGGPTIENIQSIQGLTDAFENTRLKFATLEEFFRDFTPEEQPELSGPFEEINQGC
;
A
#
# COMPACT_ATOMS: atom_id res chain seq x y z
N SER A 1 -1.97 7.11 -2.75
CA SER A 1 -2.75 7.14 -1.52
C SER A 1 -3.21 8.54 -1.12
N SER A 2 -3.56 9.40 -2.01
CA SER A 2 -3.89 10.77 -1.61
C SER A 2 -5.33 11.14 -1.94
N THR A 3 -6.15 11.26 -0.91
CA THR A 3 -7.51 11.79 -1.00
C THR A 3 -7.54 13.21 -1.58
N ALA A 4 -6.52 14.02 -1.26
CA ALA A 4 -6.38 15.37 -1.80
C ALA A 4 -6.34 15.41 -3.33
N TYR A 5 -5.68 14.46 -3.99
CA TYR A 5 -5.68 14.36 -5.46
C TYR A 5 -7.06 14.01 -6.02
N LEU A 6 -7.81 13.13 -5.33
CA LEU A 6 -9.18 12.79 -5.76
C LEU A 6 -10.11 14.01 -5.62
N GLU A 7 -9.99 14.76 -4.52
CA GLU A 7 -10.73 16.01 -4.33
C GLU A 7 -10.36 17.05 -5.40
N TRP A 8 -9.08 17.17 -5.70
CA TRP A 8 -8.61 18.07 -6.75
C TRP A 8 -9.15 17.67 -8.13
N ILE A 9 -9.07 16.38 -8.50
CA ILE A 9 -9.63 15.87 -9.77
C ILE A 9 -11.14 16.11 -9.81
N GLN A 10 -11.87 15.87 -8.73
CA GLN A 10 -13.31 16.12 -8.66
C GLN A 10 -13.66 17.57 -9.01
N ARG A 11 -12.80 18.51 -8.61
CA ARG A 11 -12.99 19.95 -8.84
C ARG A 11 -12.60 20.40 -10.24
N ILE A 12 -11.49 19.89 -10.80
CA ILE A 12 -10.95 20.37 -12.08
C ILE A 12 -11.38 19.54 -13.28
N ASP A 13 -11.69 18.26 -13.10
CA ASP A 13 -12.12 17.32 -14.13
C ASP A 13 -13.20 16.38 -13.60
N PRO A 14 -14.46 16.86 -13.46
CA PRO A 14 -15.56 16.04 -12.97
C PRO A 14 -15.85 14.80 -13.81
N GLU A 15 -15.55 14.84 -15.12
CA GLU A 15 -15.76 13.68 -16.00
C GLU A 15 -14.77 12.57 -15.68
N MET A 16 -13.50 12.90 -15.49
CA MET A 16 -12.49 11.94 -15.03
C MET A 16 -12.88 11.40 -13.65
N PHE A 17 -13.31 12.26 -12.74
CA PHE A 17 -13.75 11.82 -11.41
C PHE A 17 -14.90 10.81 -11.50
N ALA A 18 -15.90 11.06 -12.32
CA ALA A 18 -17.01 10.14 -12.57
C ALA A 18 -16.53 8.80 -13.17
N ARG A 19 -15.49 8.82 -14.01
CA ARG A 19 -14.84 7.60 -14.53
C ARG A 19 -14.15 6.82 -13.39
N ILE A 20 -13.43 7.51 -12.49
CA ILE A 20 -12.82 6.90 -11.32
C ILE A 20 -13.90 6.24 -10.45
N GLN A 21 -14.99 6.95 -10.13
CA GLN A 21 -16.09 6.39 -9.35
C GLN A 21 -16.64 5.10 -9.96
N ARG A 22 -16.87 5.08 -11.27
CA ARG A 22 -17.31 3.85 -11.98
C ARG A 22 -16.30 2.72 -11.84
N ARG A 23 -14.99 3.00 -11.96
CA ARG A 23 -13.96 1.96 -11.82
C ARG A 23 -13.84 1.45 -10.39
N VAL A 24 -14.01 2.32 -9.41
CA VAL A 24 -14.09 1.94 -7.99
C VAL A 24 -15.29 1.03 -7.72
N ALA A 25 -16.46 1.39 -8.24
CA ALA A 25 -17.69 0.58 -8.10
C ALA A 25 -17.57 -0.80 -8.78
N GLN A 26 -16.80 -0.90 -9.86
CA GLN A 26 -16.52 -2.15 -10.59
C GLN A 26 -15.40 -2.99 -9.95
N GLY A 27 -14.77 -2.54 -8.85
CA GLY A 27 -13.61 -3.20 -8.26
C GLY A 27 -12.34 -3.15 -9.13
N ARG A 28 -12.30 -2.26 -10.14
CA ARG A 28 -11.17 -2.11 -11.08
C ARG A 28 -10.18 -1.00 -10.67
N PHE A 29 -10.50 -0.27 -9.64
CA PHE A 29 -9.67 0.76 -9.05
C PHE A 29 -9.83 0.69 -7.54
N GLU A 30 -8.78 0.29 -6.85
CA GLU A 30 -8.78 0.21 -5.40
C GLU A 30 -8.25 1.52 -4.81
N ILE A 31 -8.94 2.02 -3.78
CA ILE A 31 -8.50 3.18 -3.02
C ILE A 31 -7.79 2.69 -1.77
N VAL A 32 -6.52 3.04 -1.65
CA VAL A 32 -5.68 2.72 -0.50
C VAL A 32 -5.16 3.99 0.18
N GLY A 33 -4.60 3.87 1.37
CA GLY A 33 -4.01 4.95 2.14
C GLY A 33 -4.91 5.43 3.27
N GLY A 34 -6.14 5.78 2.98
CA GLY A 34 -7.10 6.26 3.98
C GLY A 34 -6.80 7.63 4.58
N TRP A 35 -5.67 8.24 4.19
CA TRP A 35 -5.23 9.56 4.63
C TRP A 35 -5.71 10.66 3.68
N PHE A 36 -5.79 11.90 4.18
CA PHE A 36 -6.05 13.04 3.32
C PHE A 36 -4.88 13.28 2.35
N VAL A 37 -3.66 13.31 2.89
CA VAL A 37 -2.39 13.14 2.14
C VAL A 37 -1.57 12.07 2.82
N GLU A 38 -0.60 11.47 2.12
CA GLU A 38 0.34 10.54 2.72
C GLU A 38 1.25 11.29 3.71
N PRO A 39 1.13 11.03 5.02
CA PRO A 39 1.95 11.73 6.00
C PRO A 39 3.33 11.11 6.14
N ASP A 40 4.32 11.91 6.50
CA ASP A 40 5.51 11.38 7.18
C ASP A 40 5.07 10.63 8.45
N CYS A 41 5.69 9.49 8.74
CA CYS A 41 5.21 8.61 9.79
C CYS A 41 5.96 8.74 11.13
N LEU A 42 6.90 9.67 11.25
CA LEU A 42 7.66 9.94 12.47
C LEU A 42 7.48 11.37 12.99
N LEU A 43 7.45 12.36 12.09
CA LEU A 43 7.48 13.78 12.45
C LEU A 43 6.13 14.34 12.94
N PRO A 44 4.97 14.04 12.31
CA PRO A 44 3.69 14.59 12.75
C PRO A 44 3.25 14.04 14.10
N GLY A 45 2.64 14.88 14.92
CA GLY A 45 2.00 14.45 16.15
C GLY A 45 0.76 13.59 15.90
N GLY A 46 0.34 12.80 16.91
CA GLY A 46 -0.80 11.87 16.79
C GLY A 46 -2.11 12.55 16.37
N GLU A 47 -2.38 13.78 16.80
CA GLU A 47 -3.55 14.56 16.39
C GLU A 47 -3.55 14.83 14.87
N ALA A 48 -2.38 15.09 14.28
CA ALA A 48 -2.28 15.28 12.83
C ALA A 48 -2.67 14.00 12.07
N PHE A 49 -2.19 12.83 12.52
CA PHE A 49 -2.59 11.53 11.94
C PHE A 49 -4.09 11.28 12.05
N VAL A 50 -4.67 11.53 13.22
CA VAL A 50 -6.11 11.36 13.43
C VAL A 50 -6.92 12.26 12.49
N ARG A 51 -6.49 13.51 12.28
CA ARG A 51 -7.13 14.43 11.33
C ARG A 51 -6.95 13.99 9.89
N HIS A 52 -5.77 13.54 9.49
CA HIS A 52 -5.55 12.96 8.16
C HIS A 52 -6.51 11.81 7.87
N ALA A 53 -6.65 10.87 8.83
CA ALA A 53 -7.60 9.78 8.71
C ALA A 53 -9.05 10.26 8.68
N LEU A 54 -9.43 11.18 9.59
CA LEU A 54 -10.79 11.70 9.68
C LEU A 54 -11.23 12.36 8.37
N TYR A 55 -10.43 13.29 7.85
CA TYR A 55 -10.77 14.00 6.61
C TYR A 55 -10.73 13.07 5.40
N GLY A 56 -9.72 12.21 5.29
CA GLY A 56 -9.62 11.22 4.23
C GLY A 56 -10.81 10.28 4.21
N GLN A 57 -11.13 9.64 5.32
CA GLN A 57 -12.22 8.67 5.42
C GLN A 57 -13.61 9.31 5.20
N ARG A 58 -13.81 10.55 5.69
CA ARG A 58 -15.06 11.29 5.43
C ARG A 58 -15.24 11.58 3.95
N TYR A 59 -14.21 12.08 3.30
CA TYR A 59 -14.25 12.34 1.88
C TYR A 59 -14.53 11.06 1.08
N LEU A 60 -13.82 9.96 1.37
CA LEU A 60 -14.02 8.68 0.69
C LEU A 60 -15.43 8.13 0.87
N MET A 61 -15.99 8.26 2.07
CA MET A 61 -17.38 7.87 2.31
C MET A 61 -18.37 8.72 1.49
N GLN A 62 -18.15 10.04 1.39
CA GLN A 62 -19.00 10.94 0.61
C GLN A 62 -18.88 10.68 -0.90
N ALA A 63 -17.66 10.49 -1.38
CA ALA A 63 -17.37 10.38 -2.80
C ALA A 63 -17.62 8.98 -3.39
N PHE A 64 -17.40 7.93 -2.60
CA PHE A 64 -17.41 6.52 -3.07
C PHE A 64 -18.33 5.60 -2.27
N GLY A 65 -18.98 6.09 -1.21
CA GLY A 65 -19.87 5.28 -0.36
C GLY A 65 -19.18 4.25 0.50
N LYS A 66 -17.84 4.27 0.60
CA LYS A 66 -17.05 3.32 1.37
C LYS A 66 -15.84 3.95 2.02
N LYS A 67 -15.40 3.37 3.16
CA LYS A 67 -14.14 3.71 3.81
C LYS A 67 -12.99 2.90 3.20
N CYS A 68 -11.80 3.48 3.23
CA CYS A 68 -10.57 2.74 2.97
C CYS A 68 -10.21 1.89 4.18
N ARG A 69 -9.84 0.62 3.96
CA ARG A 69 -9.42 -0.30 5.02
C ARG A 69 -7.92 -0.55 5.04
N ILE A 70 -7.21 -0.05 4.05
CA ILE A 70 -5.79 -0.30 3.84
C ILE A 70 -5.03 1.01 4.03
N GLY A 71 -4.26 1.12 5.12
CA GLY A 71 -3.26 2.18 5.29
C GLY A 71 -2.09 1.94 4.33
N PHE A 72 -1.58 3.00 3.73
CA PHE A 72 -0.54 2.89 2.70
C PHE A 72 0.41 4.08 2.80
N ASN A 73 1.64 3.80 3.22
CA ASN A 73 2.73 4.76 3.34
C ASN A 73 3.98 4.11 2.76
N ILE A 74 4.08 4.12 1.42
CA ILE A 74 4.97 3.22 0.73
C ILE A 74 6.44 3.62 0.83
N ASP A 75 6.72 4.90 0.87
CA ASP A 75 8.08 5.44 0.87
C ASP A 75 8.39 6.31 2.11
N SER A 76 7.63 6.16 3.18
CA SER A 76 7.94 6.79 4.48
C SER A 76 9.18 6.15 5.10
N PHE A 77 10.07 6.99 5.64
CA PHE A 77 11.37 6.59 6.19
C PHE A 77 11.28 6.25 7.67
N GLY A 78 10.37 5.38 8.00
CA GLY A 78 10.10 4.91 9.35
C GLY A 78 8.64 5.08 9.75
N HIS A 79 8.25 4.38 10.81
CA HIS A 79 6.86 4.28 11.25
C HIS A 79 6.79 4.28 12.78
N ASN A 80 5.99 5.19 13.32
CA ASN A 80 5.80 5.33 14.75
C ASN A 80 5.04 4.14 15.36
N ALA A 81 5.45 3.70 16.54
CA ALA A 81 4.84 2.58 17.25
C ALA A 81 3.32 2.74 17.56
N VAL A 82 2.80 3.96 17.51
CA VAL A 82 1.38 4.23 17.75
C VAL A 82 0.52 4.09 16.47
N LEU A 83 1.14 3.95 15.31
CA LEU A 83 0.41 3.85 14.04
C LEU A 83 -0.63 2.72 14.01
N PRO A 84 -0.38 1.49 14.50
CA PRO A 84 -1.40 0.43 14.51
C PRO A 84 -2.66 0.84 15.26
N GLN A 85 -2.53 1.59 16.37
CA GLN A 85 -3.65 2.13 17.12
C GLN A 85 -4.46 3.13 16.30
N ILE A 86 -3.79 4.08 15.65
CA ILE A 86 -4.44 5.11 14.84
C ILE A 86 -5.13 4.48 13.63
N LEU A 87 -4.45 3.59 12.92
CA LEU A 87 -4.99 2.85 11.79
C LEU A 87 -6.26 2.10 12.19
N LYS A 88 -6.17 1.26 13.22
CA LYS A 88 -7.28 0.43 13.70
C LYS A 88 -8.50 1.27 14.11
N LYS A 89 -8.28 2.31 14.89
CA LYS A 89 -9.36 3.21 15.34
C LYS A 89 -9.93 4.08 14.23
N SER A 90 -9.20 4.25 13.13
CA SER A 90 -9.66 4.94 11.92
C SER A 90 -10.37 4.00 10.92
N GLY A 91 -10.47 2.71 11.24
CA GLY A 91 -11.13 1.69 10.41
C GLY A 91 -10.23 1.06 9.35
N MET A 92 -8.93 1.19 9.50
CA MET A 92 -7.93 0.52 8.66
C MET A 92 -7.39 -0.71 9.39
N ASP A 93 -7.57 -1.88 8.78
CA ASP A 93 -7.20 -3.17 9.37
C ASP A 93 -5.87 -3.70 8.83
N THR A 94 -5.41 -3.15 7.72
CA THR A 94 -4.18 -3.54 7.05
C THR A 94 -3.29 -2.33 6.80
N TYR A 95 -1.98 -2.57 6.68
CA TYR A 95 -0.99 -1.53 6.45
C TYR A 95 0.09 -1.98 5.48
N VAL A 96 0.46 -1.14 4.51
CA VAL A 96 1.46 -1.46 3.50
C VAL A 96 2.54 -0.38 3.48
N PHE A 97 3.79 -0.80 3.49
CA PHE A 97 4.96 0.06 3.43
C PHE A 97 6.16 -0.69 2.82
N MET A 98 7.22 0.03 2.47
CA MET A 98 8.44 -0.58 1.95
C MET A 98 9.63 -0.39 2.90
N ARG A 99 9.72 0.74 3.58
CA ARG A 99 10.85 1.12 4.45
C ARG A 99 10.44 1.15 5.93
N PRO A 100 11.31 0.69 6.84
CA PRO A 100 12.55 -0.03 6.58
C PRO A 100 12.32 -1.46 6.07
N ARG A 101 13.34 -2.08 5.51
CA ARG A 101 13.31 -3.51 5.18
C ARG A 101 13.29 -4.33 6.47
N LEU A 102 12.37 -5.27 6.57
CA LEU A 102 12.21 -6.13 7.73
C LEU A 102 12.46 -7.60 7.35
N GLU A 103 12.81 -8.40 8.35
CA GLU A 103 12.96 -9.85 8.18
C GLU A 103 11.65 -10.52 7.76
N HIS A 104 10.53 -10.05 8.32
CA HIS A 104 9.20 -10.56 7.99
C HIS A 104 8.47 -9.61 7.04
N SER A 105 8.15 -10.09 5.85
CA SER A 105 7.36 -9.30 4.88
C SER A 105 5.90 -9.19 5.26
N LEU A 106 5.31 -10.21 5.89
CA LEU A 106 3.91 -10.23 6.30
C LEU A 106 3.81 -10.57 7.78
N PHE A 107 3.17 -9.72 8.57
CA PHE A 107 3.11 -9.85 10.02
C PHE A 107 1.92 -9.10 10.62
N ARG A 108 1.62 -9.37 11.90
CA ARG A 108 0.73 -8.53 12.70
C ARG A 108 1.54 -7.48 13.43
N TRP A 109 1.21 -6.23 13.22
CA TRP A 109 1.84 -5.13 13.92
C TRP A 109 0.95 -4.64 15.06
N GLN A 110 1.48 -4.69 16.29
CA GLN A 110 0.76 -4.36 17.51
C GLN A 110 1.25 -3.07 18.15
N ALA A 111 0.31 -2.19 18.51
CA ALA A 111 0.56 -1.01 19.33
C ALA A 111 0.45 -1.34 20.83
N ALA A 112 0.93 -0.42 21.68
CA ALA A 112 0.94 -0.58 23.13
C ALA A 112 -0.45 -0.73 23.77
N ASP A 113 -1.52 -0.20 23.12
CA ASP A 113 -2.90 -0.37 23.58
C ASP A 113 -3.53 -1.70 23.17
N GLY A 114 -2.77 -2.60 22.54
CA GLY A 114 -3.24 -3.89 22.05
C GLY A 114 -3.92 -3.84 20.67
N SER A 115 -4.06 -2.66 20.05
CA SER A 115 -4.55 -2.54 18.68
C SER A 115 -3.61 -3.25 17.71
N ARG A 116 -4.18 -4.02 16.76
CA ARG A 116 -3.42 -4.80 15.78
C ARG A 116 -3.89 -4.51 14.36
N VAL A 117 -2.95 -4.43 13.46
CA VAL A 117 -3.19 -4.41 12.00
C VAL A 117 -2.34 -5.48 11.33
N GLN A 118 -2.83 -6.03 10.24
CA GLN A 118 -2.01 -6.89 9.37
C GLN A 118 -1.12 -5.99 8.52
N ALA A 119 0.18 -6.23 8.52
CA ALA A 119 1.15 -5.38 7.84
C ALA A 119 1.91 -6.13 6.75
N LEU A 120 2.14 -5.46 5.64
CA LEU A 120 3.00 -5.91 4.55
C LEU A 120 4.16 -4.92 4.40
N ALA A 121 5.35 -5.37 4.79
CA ALA A 121 6.61 -4.74 4.41
C ALA A 121 7.03 -5.31 3.05
N LEU A 122 7.05 -4.50 2.02
CA LEU A 122 7.34 -4.98 0.65
C LEU A 122 8.73 -5.62 0.56
N PRO A 123 8.83 -6.85 0.06
CA PRO A 123 10.13 -7.50 -0.16
C PRO A 123 10.89 -6.91 -1.35
N GLY A 124 10.17 -6.45 -2.38
CA GLY A 124 10.73 -5.81 -3.57
C GLY A 124 10.63 -4.29 -3.54
N GLU A 125 10.82 -3.68 -4.68
CA GLU A 125 10.63 -2.24 -4.86
C GLU A 125 9.15 -1.91 -5.12
N TYR A 126 8.71 -0.71 -4.69
CA TYR A 126 7.36 -0.24 -5.00
C TYR A 126 7.25 0.39 -6.40
N THR A 127 8.39 0.65 -7.04
CA THR A 127 8.48 1.28 -8.35
C THR A 127 9.28 0.43 -9.34
N THR A 128 8.94 0.55 -10.61
CA THR A 128 9.74 0.09 -11.74
C THR A 128 9.98 1.26 -12.68
N TRP A 129 11.21 1.44 -13.15
CA TRP A 129 11.55 2.52 -14.07
C TRP A 129 10.99 2.27 -15.47
N PHE A 130 10.92 3.32 -16.32
CA PHE A 130 10.33 3.27 -17.66
C PHE A 130 10.83 2.12 -18.54
N HIS A 131 12.09 1.78 -18.43
CA HIS A 131 12.75 0.72 -19.23
C HIS A 131 13.25 -0.44 -18.37
N ASP A 132 12.94 -0.44 -17.07
CA ASP A 132 13.32 -1.55 -16.20
C ASP A 132 12.30 -2.68 -16.38
N PRO A 133 12.75 -3.85 -16.81
CA PRO A 133 11.85 -4.99 -16.87
C PRO A 133 11.34 -5.31 -15.49
N THR A 134 10.04 -5.31 -15.33
CA THR A 134 9.31 -5.77 -14.13
C THR A 134 9.82 -7.13 -13.64
N VAL A 135 10.48 -7.90 -14.52
CA VAL A 135 11.18 -9.16 -14.25
C VAL A 135 12.11 -9.07 -13.05
N LYS A 136 12.94 -8.03 -12.96
CA LYS A 136 13.92 -7.90 -11.86
C LYS A 136 13.24 -7.78 -10.51
N ASN A 137 12.16 -6.99 -10.43
CA ASN A 137 11.42 -6.86 -9.18
C ASN A 137 10.72 -8.17 -8.79
N ILE A 138 10.14 -8.88 -9.76
CA ILE A 138 9.55 -10.20 -9.54
C ILE A 138 10.60 -11.18 -9.02
N GLN A 139 11.77 -11.25 -9.64
CA GLN A 139 12.89 -12.10 -9.20
C GLN A 139 13.33 -11.76 -7.77
N THR A 140 13.43 -10.47 -7.44
CA THR A 140 13.76 -10.02 -6.09
C THR A 140 12.73 -10.48 -5.08
N VAL A 141 11.44 -10.31 -5.37
CA VAL A 141 10.35 -10.77 -4.50
C VAL A 141 10.42 -12.28 -4.29
N LEU A 142 10.56 -13.07 -5.35
CA LEU A 142 10.65 -14.52 -5.25
C LEU A 142 11.87 -14.98 -4.44
N ALA A 143 13.01 -14.33 -4.62
CA ALA A 143 14.24 -14.66 -3.89
C ALA A 143 14.16 -14.32 -2.39
N GLN A 144 13.44 -13.25 -2.03
CA GLN A 144 13.31 -12.80 -0.63
C GLN A 144 12.17 -13.49 0.13
N THR A 145 11.25 -14.13 -0.58
CA THR A 145 10.06 -14.74 0.04
C THR A 145 9.82 -16.20 -0.39
N PRO A 146 10.86 -17.07 -0.40
CA PRO A 146 10.72 -18.44 -0.89
C PRO A 146 9.76 -19.30 -0.04
N GLN A 147 9.49 -18.90 1.19
CA GLN A 147 8.61 -19.58 2.14
C GLN A 147 7.12 -19.25 1.92
N TRP A 148 6.80 -18.25 1.07
CA TRP A 148 5.43 -17.80 0.88
C TRP A 148 4.85 -18.33 -0.45
N GLU A 149 3.67 -18.93 -0.39
CA GLU A 149 2.95 -19.38 -1.60
C GLU A 149 2.43 -18.21 -2.44
N LYS A 150 2.19 -17.06 -1.80
CA LYS A 150 1.69 -15.84 -2.46
C LYS A 150 2.40 -14.63 -1.92
N MET A 151 2.80 -13.73 -2.80
CA MET A 151 3.39 -12.46 -2.41
C MET A 151 2.99 -11.34 -3.37
N ALA A 152 2.88 -10.13 -2.83
CA ALA A 152 2.63 -8.93 -3.62
C ALA A 152 3.93 -8.42 -4.25
N CYS A 153 3.89 -8.15 -5.55
CA CYS A 153 4.94 -7.46 -6.29
C CYS A 153 4.35 -6.20 -6.92
N PHE A 154 4.92 -5.04 -6.58
CA PHE A 154 4.46 -3.77 -7.12
C PHE A 154 5.16 -3.43 -8.44
N TYR A 155 4.50 -2.64 -9.27
CA TYR A 155 5.03 -2.17 -10.53
C TYR A 155 4.45 -0.80 -10.88
N GLY A 156 5.14 -0.10 -11.74
CA GLY A 156 4.77 1.25 -12.19
C GLY A 156 5.83 2.27 -11.82
N VAL A 157 5.90 3.35 -12.57
CA VAL A 157 6.83 4.45 -12.31
C VAL A 157 6.39 5.18 -11.05
N GLY A 158 7.22 5.16 -10.04
CA GLY A 158 6.99 5.82 -8.76
C GLY A 158 7.89 7.04 -8.54
N ASP A 159 8.08 7.39 -7.29
CA ASP A 159 8.95 8.43 -6.76
C ASP A 159 8.57 9.87 -7.18
N HIS A 160 8.31 10.13 -8.43
CA HIS A 160 8.01 11.47 -8.97
C HIS A 160 6.61 11.57 -9.59
N GLY A 161 5.65 10.77 -9.14
CA GLY A 161 4.25 10.90 -9.55
C GLY A 161 3.93 10.28 -10.91
N GLY A 162 4.49 9.11 -11.16
CA GLY A 162 4.14 8.31 -12.33
C GLY A 162 3.02 7.33 -12.06
N GLY A 163 3.11 6.17 -12.70
CA GLY A 163 2.18 5.05 -12.57
C GLY A 163 2.54 3.94 -13.55
N PRO A 164 1.73 2.90 -13.68
CA PRO A 164 1.97 1.84 -14.63
C PRO A 164 2.00 2.38 -16.07
N THR A 165 3.06 2.06 -16.80
CA THR A 165 3.12 2.32 -18.23
C THR A 165 2.45 1.19 -19.01
N ILE A 166 2.11 1.44 -20.27
CA ILE A 166 1.61 0.39 -21.18
C ILE A 166 2.67 -0.71 -21.34
N GLU A 167 3.94 -0.31 -21.40
CA GLU A 167 5.08 -1.24 -21.45
C GLU A 167 5.18 -2.15 -20.22
N ASN A 168 5.02 -1.60 -19.01
CA ASN A 168 5.00 -2.41 -17.78
C ASN A 168 3.87 -3.46 -17.84
N ILE A 169 2.67 -3.07 -18.25
CA ILE A 169 1.51 -3.97 -18.34
C ILE A 169 1.76 -5.07 -19.37
N GLN A 170 2.24 -4.71 -20.57
CA GLN A 170 2.54 -5.66 -21.63
C GLN A 170 3.67 -6.62 -21.23
N SER A 171 4.72 -6.12 -20.57
CA SER A 171 5.80 -6.93 -20.05
C SER A 171 5.28 -8.00 -19.07
N ILE A 172 4.46 -7.60 -18.08
CA ILE A 172 3.88 -8.55 -17.12
C ILE A 172 3.01 -9.59 -17.83
N GLN A 173 2.20 -9.19 -18.81
CA GLN A 173 1.36 -10.10 -19.58
C GLN A 173 2.20 -11.11 -20.38
N GLY A 174 3.34 -10.69 -20.91
CA GLY A 174 4.29 -11.57 -21.63
C GLY A 174 5.07 -12.52 -20.72
N LEU A 175 5.07 -12.30 -19.41
CA LEU A 175 5.81 -13.10 -18.42
C LEU A 175 4.98 -14.23 -17.79
N THR A 176 3.76 -14.48 -18.26
CA THR A 176 2.82 -15.43 -17.63
C THR A 176 3.43 -16.83 -17.43
N ASP A 177 4.30 -17.25 -18.34
CA ASP A 177 4.96 -18.57 -18.32
C ASP A 177 6.49 -18.47 -18.13
N ALA A 178 7.01 -17.29 -17.76
CA ALA A 178 8.45 -17.06 -17.68
C ALA A 178 9.10 -17.60 -16.40
N PHE A 179 8.30 -17.90 -15.38
CA PHE A 179 8.77 -18.37 -14.08
C PHE A 179 8.21 -19.76 -13.81
N GLU A 180 9.10 -20.73 -13.64
CA GLU A 180 8.72 -22.07 -13.27
C GLU A 180 7.99 -22.09 -11.92
N ASN A 181 6.86 -22.79 -11.84
CA ASN A 181 6.03 -22.91 -10.65
C ASN A 181 5.49 -21.59 -10.07
N THR A 182 5.51 -20.50 -10.85
CA THR A 182 5.02 -19.19 -10.39
C THR A 182 3.96 -18.65 -11.33
N ARG A 183 2.80 -18.32 -10.78
CA ARG A 183 1.70 -17.69 -11.52
C ARG A 183 1.64 -16.19 -11.20
N LEU A 184 1.73 -15.37 -12.23
CA LEU A 184 1.51 -13.91 -12.11
C LEU A 184 0.03 -13.59 -12.29
N LYS A 185 -0.50 -12.71 -11.41
CA LYS A 185 -1.89 -12.27 -11.45
C LYS A 185 -1.96 -10.79 -11.07
N PHE A 186 -2.65 -9.98 -11.86
CA PHE A 186 -3.04 -8.63 -11.44
C PHE A 186 -4.09 -8.75 -10.33
N ALA A 187 -3.85 -8.10 -9.20
CA ALA A 187 -4.72 -8.16 -8.04
C ALA A 187 -4.79 -6.81 -7.32
N THR A 188 -5.80 -6.62 -6.51
CA THR A 188 -5.87 -5.54 -5.54
C THR A 188 -5.22 -5.98 -4.22
N LEU A 189 -4.87 -5.02 -3.35
CA LEU A 189 -4.38 -5.33 -2.01
C LEU A 189 -5.45 -5.99 -1.15
N GLU A 190 -6.71 -5.59 -1.29
CA GLU A 190 -7.81 -6.25 -0.59
C GLU A 190 -7.93 -7.74 -0.98
N GLU A 191 -7.76 -8.04 -2.28
CA GLU A 191 -7.74 -9.41 -2.78
C GLU A 191 -6.53 -10.18 -2.25
N PHE A 192 -5.35 -9.55 -2.20
CA PHE A 192 -4.13 -10.13 -1.66
C PHE A 192 -4.30 -10.50 -0.17
N PHE A 193 -4.72 -9.55 0.67
CA PHE A 193 -4.82 -9.77 2.11
C PHE A 193 -5.91 -10.78 2.52
N ARG A 194 -6.94 -10.97 1.69
CA ARG A 194 -8.02 -11.93 1.95
C ARG A 194 -7.52 -13.37 2.07
N ASP A 195 -6.44 -13.68 1.40
CA ASP A 195 -5.88 -15.04 1.35
C ASP A 195 -5.01 -15.40 2.57
N PHE A 196 -4.82 -14.48 3.51
CA PHE A 196 -3.97 -14.69 4.68
C PHE A 196 -4.76 -14.60 5.98
N THR A 197 -4.47 -15.57 6.87
CA THR A 197 -5.00 -15.60 8.24
C THR A 197 -4.08 -14.79 9.15
N PRO A 198 -4.52 -13.65 9.73
CA PRO A 198 -3.64 -12.83 10.56
C PRO A 198 -3.04 -13.56 11.76
N GLU A 199 -3.78 -14.51 12.35
CA GLU A 199 -3.39 -15.28 13.53
C GLU A 199 -2.20 -16.20 13.27
N GLU A 200 -1.96 -16.59 12.04
CA GLU A 200 -0.83 -17.44 11.62
C GLU A 200 0.46 -16.65 11.36
N GLN A 201 0.38 -15.32 11.43
CA GLN A 201 1.50 -14.45 11.13
C GLN A 201 2.30 -14.11 12.39
N PRO A 202 3.62 -13.86 12.27
CA PRO A 202 4.42 -13.37 13.37
C PRO A 202 3.87 -12.03 13.89
N GLU A 203 4.00 -11.78 15.18
CA GLU A 203 3.60 -10.54 15.81
C GLU A 203 4.82 -9.67 16.08
N LEU A 204 4.81 -8.45 15.57
CA LEU A 204 5.84 -7.46 15.81
C LEU A 204 5.24 -6.26 16.55
N SER A 205 6.06 -5.58 17.34
CA SER A 205 5.68 -4.38 18.08
C SER A 205 6.81 -3.36 18.07
N GLY A 206 6.50 -2.12 18.44
CA GLY A 206 7.45 -1.03 18.47
C GLY A 206 7.47 -0.20 17.19
N PRO A 207 8.33 0.82 17.13
CA PRO A 207 8.55 1.62 15.93
C PRO A 207 9.39 0.83 14.91
N PHE A 208 9.23 1.16 13.66
CA PHE A 208 10.16 0.76 12.60
C PHE A 208 10.86 2.00 12.13
N GLU A 209 12.15 2.11 12.44
CA GLU A 209 12.94 3.31 12.16
C GLU A 209 13.94 3.01 11.04
N GLU A 210 13.98 3.87 10.07
CA GLU A 210 15.07 3.96 9.10
C GLU A 210 15.76 5.29 9.32
N ILE A 211 17.03 5.23 9.71
CA ILE A 211 17.85 6.43 9.84
C ILE A 211 18.18 6.87 8.42
N ASN A 212 17.39 7.78 7.91
CA ASN A 212 17.72 8.40 6.65
C ASN A 212 18.74 9.50 6.85
N GLN A 213 19.89 9.29 6.28
CA GLN A 213 21.04 10.17 6.44
C GLN A 213 21.15 11.13 5.27
N GLY A 214 20.18 11.99 5.15
CA GLY A 214 20.30 13.11 4.25
C GLY A 214 19.55 12.95 2.94
N CYS A 215 18.30 13.16 3.04
CA CYS A 215 17.52 13.79 1.98
C CYS A 215 17.56 15.29 2.16
#